data_a1df1221155df96efd9b5589227a7704
#
_entry.id   a1df1221155df96efd9b5589227a7704
#
_cell.length_a   1.000
_cell.length_b   1.000
_cell.length_c   1.000
_cell.angle_alpha   90.00
_cell.angle_beta   90.00
_cell.angle_gamma   90.00
#
_symmetry.space_group_name_H-M   'P 1'
#
loop_
_entity.id
_entity.type
_entity.pdbx_description
1 polymer ?
#
loop_
_entity_poly.entity_id
_entity_poly.type
_entity_poly.pdbx_seq_one_letter_code
_entity_poly.pdbx_strand_id
1 'polypeptide(L)'
;MKKIFTLLALIVAFTINAQVQHSGTTNSGSNASAIGLASKALGNRAFASGRDAEANGEYSQALGYKVKANGVASVALNNLSEATGQNSLATGFWSKAIGLNSTAMGNQTEAIGLNSTALGFYTKAAGDYSTAMGNRLLANDYSSFVIGYNNLSGSTVTGSATAANSANTLFVIGNGLIWDKSDAFKVMANGDTTVSNDLTVGGDIVVS
;
A
#
# COMPACT_ATOMS: atom_id res chain seq x y z
N MET A 1 33.02 -34.20 37.16
CA MET A 1 32.89 -32.74 37.00
C MET A 1 32.90 -32.29 35.54
N LYS A 2 33.89 -32.64 34.70
CA LYS A 2 33.89 -32.23 33.30
C LYS A 2 32.64 -32.58 32.47
N LYS A 3 32.06 -33.79 32.65
CA LYS A 3 30.86 -34.24 31.96
C LYS A 3 29.59 -33.46 32.37
N ILE A 4 29.48 -33.00 33.61
CA ILE A 4 28.37 -32.18 34.11
C ILE A 4 28.40 -30.79 33.54
N PHE A 5 29.59 -30.19 33.41
CA PHE A 5 29.76 -28.87 32.79
C PHE A 5 29.43 -28.90 31.28
N THR A 6 29.77 -29.99 30.59
CA THR A 6 29.44 -30.12 29.16
C THR A 6 27.92 -30.27 28.94
N LEU A 7 27.25 -31.04 29.83
CA LEU A 7 25.81 -31.21 29.75
C LEU A 7 25.06 -29.90 30.10
N LEU A 8 25.53 -29.16 31.11
CA LEU A 8 24.96 -27.87 31.49
C LEU A 8 25.15 -26.81 30.37
N ALA A 9 26.32 -26.77 29.73
CA ALA A 9 26.57 -25.90 28.57
C ALA A 9 25.69 -26.27 27.39
N LEU A 10 25.43 -27.57 27.14
CA LEU A 10 24.54 -28.02 26.08
C LEU A 10 23.07 -27.66 26.39
N ILE A 11 22.61 -27.77 27.62
CA ILE A 11 21.25 -27.39 28.04
C ILE A 11 21.08 -25.86 27.91
N VAL A 12 22.05 -25.05 28.29
CA VAL A 12 22.02 -23.61 28.11
C VAL A 12 21.98 -23.24 26.62
N ALA A 13 22.70 -23.97 25.77
CA ALA A 13 22.65 -23.76 24.31
C ALA A 13 21.28 -24.08 23.69
N PHE A 14 20.55 -25.07 24.23
CA PHE A 14 19.19 -25.42 23.77
C PHE A 14 18.10 -24.46 24.30
N THR A 15 18.36 -23.73 25.39
CA THR A 15 17.41 -22.73 25.93
C THR A 15 17.66 -21.34 25.35
N ILE A 16 18.76 -21.09 24.68
CA ILE A 16 18.96 -19.88 23.88
C ILE A 16 18.16 -20.10 22.60
N ASN A 17 16.90 -19.67 22.60
CA ASN A 17 16.24 -19.36 21.33
C ASN A 17 17.21 -18.49 20.54
N ALA A 18 17.65 -18.98 19.39
CA ALA A 18 18.54 -18.23 18.50
C ALA A 18 17.77 -17.03 17.93
N GLN A 19 17.46 -16.07 18.79
CA GLN A 19 17.12 -14.72 18.33
C GLN A 19 18.41 -14.18 17.73
N VAL A 20 18.46 -14.05 16.42
CA VAL A 20 19.50 -13.28 15.76
C VAL A 20 19.28 -11.81 16.13
N GLN A 21 19.70 -11.47 17.34
CA GLN A 21 19.61 -10.12 17.86
C GLN A 21 20.85 -9.35 17.40
N HIS A 22 20.63 -8.32 16.59
CA HIS A 22 21.68 -7.39 16.18
C HIS A 22 21.60 -6.12 17.05
N SER A 23 22.66 -5.31 17.03
CA SER A 23 22.77 -4.09 17.84
C SER A 23 21.54 -3.18 17.71
N GLY A 24 20.93 -2.83 18.85
CA GLY A 24 19.79 -1.90 18.93
C GLY A 24 18.44 -2.48 18.56
N THR A 25 18.30 -3.82 18.41
CA THR A 25 16.97 -4.42 18.18
C THR A 25 16.11 -4.37 19.44
N THR A 26 14.80 -4.22 19.26
CA THR A 26 13.82 -4.24 20.35
C THR A 26 12.69 -5.21 20.05
N ASN A 27 12.47 -6.17 20.96
CA ASN A 27 11.33 -7.10 20.92
C ASN A 27 10.51 -6.88 22.19
N SER A 28 9.42 -6.12 22.14
CA SER A 28 8.53 -5.92 23.29
C SER A 28 7.17 -6.62 23.12
N GLY A 29 6.80 -6.99 21.90
CA GLY A 29 5.60 -7.77 21.65
C GLY A 29 5.75 -9.24 22.09
N SER A 30 4.66 -9.83 22.57
CA SER A 30 4.61 -11.25 22.90
C SER A 30 4.81 -12.09 21.62
N ASN A 31 5.78 -13.03 21.64
CA ASN A 31 6.16 -13.84 20.48
C ASN A 31 6.62 -13.00 19.24
N ALA A 32 7.11 -11.78 19.46
CA ALA A 32 7.65 -10.94 18.41
C ALA A 32 9.11 -11.27 18.11
N SER A 33 9.58 -10.96 16.90
CA SER A 33 10.96 -11.17 16.48
C SER A 33 11.51 -9.98 15.71
N ALA A 34 12.70 -9.48 16.09
CA ALA A 34 13.39 -8.41 15.38
C ALA A 34 14.80 -8.85 15.00
N ILE A 35 15.16 -8.65 13.73
CA ILE A 35 16.45 -9.04 13.14
C ILE A 35 17.05 -7.85 12.42
N GLY A 36 18.34 -7.55 12.69
CA GLY A 36 19.07 -6.50 11.98
C GLY A 36 19.37 -5.28 12.84
N LEU A 37 19.81 -4.17 12.23
CA LEU A 37 20.26 -2.98 12.94
C LEU A 37 19.08 -2.10 13.34
N ALA A 38 18.91 -1.86 14.62
CA ALA A 38 17.87 -0.99 15.18
C ALA A 38 16.42 -1.35 14.79
N SER A 39 16.18 -2.61 14.40
CA SER A 39 14.83 -3.11 14.09
C SER A 39 14.01 -3.26 15.36
N LYS A 40 12.69 -2.99 15.26
CA LYS A 40 11.75 -3.03 16.39
C LYS A 40 10.53 -3.88 16.05
N ALA A 41 10.26 -4.91 16.83
CA ALA A 41 9.04 -5.70 16.78
C ALA A 41 8.23 -5.45 18.07
N LEU A 42 7.32 -4.47 18.03
CA LEU A 42 6.60 -3.98 19.21
C LEU A 42 5.21 -4.59 19.34
N GLY A 43 4.58 -4.95 18.23
CA GLY A 43 3.29 -5.64 18.22
C GLY A 43 3.40 -7.10 18.65
N ASN A 44 2.33 -7.66 19.23
CA ASN A 44 2.28 -9.10 19.52
C ASN A 44 2.38 -9.91 18.22
N ARG A 45 3.23 -10.95 18.21
CA ARG A 45 3.50 -11.78 17.02
C ARG A 45 3.98 -11.02 15.80
N ALA A 46 4.56 -9.82 16.02
CA ALA A 46 5.12 -8.99 14.96
C ALA A 46 6.50 -9.48 14.51
N PHE A 47 6.85 -9.21 13.26
CA PHE A 47 8.16 -9.53 12.71
C PHE A 47 8.79 -8.30 12.04
N ALA A 48 9.97 -7.91 12.51
CA ALA A 48 10.75 -6.82 11.93
C ALA A 48 12.12 -7.31 11.46
N SER A 49 12.50 -7.04 10.23
CA SER A 49 13.82 -7.44 9.71
C SER A 49 14.42 -6.36 8.80
N GLY A 50 15.68 -6.01 9.06
CA GLY A 50 16.41 -5.06 8.24
C GLY A 50 17.12 -3.99 9.06
N ARG A 51 17.16 -2.76 8.56
CA ARG A 51 17.72 -1.61 9.27
C ARG A 51 16.61 -0.59 9.55
N ASP A 52 16.47 -0.22 10.82
CA ASP A 52 15.42 0.70 11.29
C ASP A 52 13.99 0.25 10.89
N ALA A 53 13.74 -1.06 10.77
CA ALA A 53 12.44 -1.62 10.46
C ALA A 53 11.55 -1.65 11.72
N GLU A 54 10.31 -1.19 11.64
CA GLU A 54 9.39 -1.09 12.79
C GLU A 54 8.09 -1.86 12.50
N ALA A 55 7.83 -2.96 13.22
CA ALA A 55 6.60 -3.72 13.20
C ALA A 55 5.83 -3.44 14.50
N ASN A 56 4.92 -2.46 14.46
CA ASN A 56 4.24 -1.93 15.64
C ASN A 56 2.83 -2.54 15.84
N GLY A 57 2.17 -2.93 14.75
CA GLY A 57 0.87 -3.58 14.81
C GLY A 57 0.94 -5.04 15.26
N GLU A 58 -0.12 -5.55 15.90
CA GLU A 58 -0.25 -6.98 16.17
C GLU A 58 -0.26 -7.76 14.85
N TYR A 59 0.47 -8.89 14.77
CA TYR A 59 0.68 -9.69 13.55
C TYR A 59 1.34 -8.93 12.38
N SER A 60 1.90 -7.73 12.58
CA SER A 60 2.48 -6.95 11.51
C SER A 60 3.86 -7.45 11.07
N GLN A 61 4.23 -7.15 9.82
CA GLN A 61 5.52 -7.50 9.27
C GLN A 61 6.19 -6.28 8.62
N ALA A 62 7.44 -6.00 9.01
CA ALA A 62 8.22 -4.89 8.49
C ALA A 62 9.59 -5.41 8.03
N LEU A 63 9.84 -5.46 6.70
CA LEU A 63 11.07 -6.01 6.15
C LEU A 63 11.73 -5.01 5.19
N GLY A 64 12.91 -4.52 5.57
CA GLY A 64 13.68 -3.62 4.72
C GLY A 64 14.36 -2.47 5.46
N TYR A 65 14.50 -1.34 4.78
CA TYR A 65 15.15 -0.14 5.32
C TYR A 65 14.12 0.92 5.68
N LYS A 66 14.07 1.28 6.97
CA LYS A 66 13.15 2.29 7.52
C LYS A 66 11.67 2.07 7.16
N VAL A 67 11.28 0.83 7.10
CA VAL A 67 9.88 0.44 6.83
C VAL A 67 9.06 0.45 8.12
N LYS A 68 7.76 0.77 8.02
CA LYS A 68 6.86 0.79 9.17
C LYS A 68 5.58 0.04 8.90
N ALA A 69 5.31 -0.99 9.68
CA ALA A 69 4.06 -1.72 9.69
C ALA A 69 3.31 -1.43 11.00
N ASN A 70 2.44 -0.41 10.96
CA ASN A 70 1.75 0.12 12.15
C ASN A 70 0.36 -0.47 12.35
N GLY A 71 -0.31 -0.85 11.26
CA GLY A 71 -1.64 -1.45 11.33
C GLY A 71 -1.62 -2.90 11.81
N VAL A 72 -2.70 -3.36 12.43
CA VAL A 72 -2.89 -4.78 12.76
C VAL A 72 -2.84 -5.60 11.48
N ALA A 73 -2.07 -6.70 11.47
CA ALA A 73 -1.86 -7.57 10.32
C ALA A 73 -1.37 -6.83 9.04
N SER A 74 -0.73 -5.67 9.20
CA SER A 74 -0.17 -4.92 8.09
C SER A 74 1.21 -5.42 7.67
N VAL A 75 1.56 -5.20 6.40
CA VAL A 75 2.84 -5.60 5.83
C VAL A 75 3.51 -4.41 5.14
N ALA A 76 4.76 -4.09 5.54
CA ALA A 76 5.56 -3.05 4.91
C ALA A 76 6.90 -3.61 4.45
N LEU A 77 7.20 -3.51 3.15
CA LEU A 77 8.38 -4.13 2.53
C LEU A 77 9.23 -3.13 1.75
N ASN A 78 10.52 -3.38 1.68
CA ASN A 78 11.56 -2.74 0.88
C ASN A 78 12.13 -1.44 1.51
N ASN A 79 11.82 -0.25 1.01
CA ASN A 79 12.53 0.96 1.41
C ASN A 79 11.53 2.10 1.70
N LEU A 80 11.53 2.59 2.94
CA LEU A 80 10.70 3.71 3.40
C LEU A 80 9.18 3.50 3.18
N SER A 81 8.73 2.26 3.00
CA SER A 81 7.30 1.97 2.87
C SER A 81 6.61 2.00 4.23
N GLU A 82 5.33 2.39 4.25
CA GLU A 82 4.54 2.53 5.46
C GLU A 82 3.14 1.93 5.28
N ALA A 83 2.80 0.93 6.10
CA ALA A 83 1.49 0.29 6.14
C ALA A 83 0.82 0.62 7.48
N THR A 84 -0.12 1.58 7.48
CA THR A 84 -0.80 2.07 8.69
C THR A 84 -2.22 1.55 8.83
N GLY A 85 -2.87 1.22 7.73
CA GLY A 85 -4.19 0.59 7.75
C GLY A 85 -4.14 -0.84 8.29
N GLN A 86 -5.19 -1.28 8.98
CA GLN A 86 -5.35 -2.69 9.32
C GLN A 86 -5.45 -3.53 8.05
N ASN A 87 -4.79 -4.70 8.02
CA ASN A 87 -4.68 -5.59 6.86
C ASN A 87 -4.14 -4.90 5.60
N SER A 88 -3.34 -3.84 5.73
CA SER A 88 -2.79 -3.10 4.60
C SER A 88 -1.44 -3.64 4.14
N LEU A 89 -1.13 -3.46 2.85
CA LEU A 89 0.14 -3.84 2.24
C LEU A 89 0.80 -2.63 1.57
N ALA A 90 1.99 -2.27 2.03
CA ALA A 90 2.84 -1.26 1.38
C ALA A 90 4.15 -1.89 0.93
N THR A 91 4.47 -1.81 -0.36
CA THR A 91 5.73 -2.34 -0.88
C THR A 91 6.31 -1.45 -1.96
N GLY A 92 7.64 -1.29 -1.92
CA GLY A 92 8.38 -0.46 -2.87
C GLY A 92 9.13 0.69 -2.20
N PHE A 93 9.32 1.79 -2.91
CA PHE A 93 10.02 2.97 -2.42
C PHE A 93 9.01 4.06 -2.03
N TRP A 94 8.97 4.44 -0.75
CA TRP A 94 8.06 5.47 -0.23
C TRP A 94 6.57 5.19 -0.51
N SER A 95 6.17 3.93 -0.58
CA SER A 95 4.77 3.56 -0.74
C SER A 95 4.03 3.61 0.59
N LYS A 96 2.78 4.10 0.59
CA LYS A 96 1.95 4.25 1.78
C LYS A 96 0.60 3.58 1.60
N ALA A 97 0.29 2.59 2.44
CA ALA A 97 -1.02 1.95 2.53
C ALA A 97 -1.70 2.38 3.84
N ILE A 98 -2.64 3.33 3.74
CA ILE A 98 -3.23 4.06 4.88
C ILE A 98 -4.62 3.53 5.21
N GLY A 99 -5.42 3.27 4.19
CA GLY A 99 -6.78 2.76 4.36
C GLY A 99 -6.83 1.34 4.92
N LEU A 100 -7.91 0.98 5.59
CA LEU A 100 -8.22 -0.39 5.98
C LEU A 100 -8.26 -1.28 4.72
N ASN A 101 -7.59 -2.43 4.74
CA ASN A 101 -7.45 -3.38 3.62
C ASN A 101 -6.86 -2.73 2.34
N SER A 102 -6.07 -1.66 2.45
CA SER A 102 -5.51 -0.98 1.29
C SER A 102 -4.20 -1.60 0.81
N THR A 103 -3.90 -1.44 -0.48
CA THR A 103 -2.66 -1.93 -1.11
C THR A 103 -1.96 -0.82 -1.87
N ALA A 104 -0.69 -0.54 -1.52
CA ALA A 104 0.16 0.43 -2.21
C ALA A 104 1.45 -0.24 -2.69
N MET A 105 1.67 -0.35 -4.01
CA MET A 105 2.83 -1.03 -4.57
C MET A 105 3.51 -0.19 -5.65
N GLY A 106 4.83 0.05 -5.49
CA GLY A 106 5.62 0.76 -6.48
C GLY A 106 6.48 1.86 -5.88
N ASN A 107 6.55 3.01 -6.54
CA ASN A 107 7.36 4.14 -6.11
C ASN A 107 6.46 5.34 -5.79
N GLN A 108 6.46 5.79 -4.53
CA GLN A 108 5.66 6.91 -4.06
C GLN A 108 4.15 6.75 -4.34
N THR A 109 3.65 5.53 -4.11
CA THR A 109 2.22 5.23 -4.25
C THR A 109 1.49 5.46 -2.92
N GLU A 110 0.26 5.95 -2.96
CA GLU A 110 -0.58 6.19 -1.78
C GLU A 110 -1.95 5.54 -1.95
N ALA A 111 -2.28 4.54 -1.14
CA ALA A 111 -3.61 3.94 -1.03
C ALA A 111 -4.26 4.42 0.28
N ILE A 112 -5.18 5.39 0.18
CA ILE A 112 -5.74 6.13 1.32
C ILE A 112 -7.14 5.65 1.66
N GLY A 113 -7.98 5.42 0.65
CA GLY A 113 -9.35 4.98 0.86
C GLY A 113 -9.45 3.57 1.44
N LEU A 114 -10.57 3.27 2.07
CA LEU A 114 -10.95 1.93 2.50
C LEU A 114 -10.93 0.97 1.29
N ASN A 115 -10.29 -0.20 1.40
CA ASN A 115 -10.17 -1.18 0.31
C ASN A 115 -9.59 -0.61 -0.99
N SER A 116 -8.77 0.44 -0.93
CA SER A 116 -8.19 1.08 -2.10
C SER A 116 -6.91 0.41 -2.57
N THR A 117 -6.58 0.56 -3.87
CA THR A 117 -5.38 0.00 -4.47
C THR A 117 -4.64 1.05 -5.30
N ALA A 118 -3.36 1.28 -5.01
CA ALA A 118 -2.48 2.20 -5.76
C ALA A 118 -1.24 1.46 -6.26
N LEU A 119 -1.08 1.34 -7.58
CA LEU A 119 0.03 0.60 -8.21
C LEU A 119 0.78 1.49 -9.21
N GLY A 120 2.12 1.46 -9.18
CA GLY A 120 2.95 2.10 -10.19
C GLY A 120 3.85 3.21 -9.65
N PHE A 121 3.84 4.39 -10.26
CA PHE A 121 4.71 5.51 -9.94
C PHE A 121 3.91 6.78 -9.67
N TYR A 122 4.04 7.36 -8.46
CA TYR A 122 3.28 8.54 -8.02
C TYR A 122 1.76 8.39 -8.17
N THR A 123 1.21 7.19 -7.98
CA THR A 123 -0.23 6.95 -8.05
C THR A 123 -0.88 7.13 -6.68
N LYS A 124 -2.12 7.64 -6.68
CA LYS A 124 -2.89 7.86 -5.47
C LYS A 124 -4.33 7.35 -5.64
N ALA A 125 -4.74 6.44 -4.78
CA ALA A 125 -6.10 5.94 -4.66
C ALA A 125 -6.68 6.48 -3.33
N ALA A 126 -7.45 7.57 -3.40
CA ALA A 126 -7.94 8.27 -2.23
C ALA A 126 -9.42 7.99 -1.93
N GLY A 127 -10.21 7.64 -2.93
CA GLY A 127 -11.59 7.20 -2.74
C GLY A 127 -11.67 5.80 -2.14
N ASP A 128 -12.69 5.55 -1.34
CA ASP A 128 -12.98 4.19 -0.86
C ASP A 128 -13.28 3.27 -2.04
N TYR A 129 -12.76 2.05 -2.00
CA TYR A 129 -12.84 1.05 -3.08
C TYR A 129 -12.20 1.51 -4.41
N SER A 130 -11.43 2.61 -4.41
CA SER A 130 -10.80 3.11 -5.63
C SER A 130 -9.54 2.36 -6.00
N THR A 131 -9.23 2.35 -7.30
CA THR A 131 -8.01 1.76 -7.85
C THR A 131 -7.32 2.74 -8.80
N ALA A 132 -6.02 2.97 -8.61
CA ALA A 132 -5.18 3.75 -9.51
C ALA A 132 -3.97 2.92 -9.96
N MET A 133 -3.81 2.68 -11.27
CA MET A 133 -2.74 1.84 -11.83
C MET A 133 -2.02 2.51 -12.99
N GLY A 134 -0.74 2.88 -12.81
CA GLY A 134 0.07 3.48 -13.88
C GLY A 134 1.04 4.54 -13.37
N ASN A 135 1.05 5.72 -13.99
CA ASN A 135 2.01 6.77 -13.70
C ASN A 135 1.32 8.11 -13.39
N ARG A 136 1.54 8.65 -12.18
CA ARG A 136 1.01 9.96 -11.74
C ARG A 136 -0.51 10.06 -11.85
N LEU A 137 -1.21 9.04 -11.38
CA LEU A 137 -2.66 8.94 -11.42
C LEU A 137 -3.29 9.29 -10.08
N LEU A 138 -4.53 9.77 -10.15
CA LEU A 138 -5.33 10.15 -9.00
C LEU A 138 -6.74 9.58 -9.15
N ALA A 139 -7.13 8.67 -8.25
CA ALA A 139 -8.47 8.10 -8.14
C ALA A 139 -9.09 8.55 -6.81
N ASN A 140 -9.95 9.59 -6.84
CA ASN A 140 -10.49 10.22 -5.63
C ASN A 140 -11.96 9.88 -5.35
N ASP A 141 -12.73 9.53 -6.36
CA ASP A 141 -14.14 9.19 -6.17
C ASP A 141 -14.29 7.76 -5.62
N TYR A 142 -15.36 7.54 -4.87
CA TYR A 142 -15.79 6.22 -4.41
C TYR A 142 -15.88 5.24 -5.59
N SER A 143 -15.26 4.08 -5.46
CA SER A 143 -15.23 3.01 -6.46
C SER A 143 -14.62 3.40 -7.81
N SER A 144 -13.86 4.49 -7.90
CA SER A 144 -13.23 4.90 -9.16
C SER A 144 -12.08 3.99 -9.57
N PHE A 145 -11.98 3.70 -10.86
CA PHE A 145 -10.89 2.95 -11.47
C PHE A 145 -10.15 3.80 -12.50
N VAL A 146 -8.88 4.11 -12.24
CA VAL A 146 -8.07 5.03 -13.05
C VAL A 146 -6.82 4.32 -13.54
N ILE A 147 -6.59 4.34 -14.85
CA ILE A 147 -5.42 3.73 -15.50
C ILE A 147 -4.72 4.70 -16.45
N GLY A 148 -3.51 4.35 -16.90
CA GLY A 148 -2.74 5.14 -17.85
C GLY A 148 -1.70 6.04 -17.19
N TYR A 149 -1.66 7.30 -17.57
CA TYR A 149 -0.70 8.27 -17.03
C TYR A 149 -1.23 9.70 -17.03
N ASN A 150 -0.86 10.47 -16.00
CA ASN A 150 -1.17 11.88 -15.82
C ASN A 150 -2.63 12.24 -16.13
N ASN A 151 -3.60 11.56 -15.50
CA ASN A 151 -5.02 11.90 -15.65
C ASN A 151 -5.31 13.33 -15.17
N LEU A 152 -6.36 13.94 -15.69
CA LEU A 152 -6.75 15.32 -15.37
C LEU A 152 -6.99 15.46 -13.86
N SER A 153 -6.40 16.49 -13.26
CA SER A 153 -6.64 16.80 -11.85
C SER A 153 -8.11 17.14 -11.62
N GLY A 154 -8.75 16.42 -10.73
CA GLY A 154 -10.16 16.64 -10.43
C GLY A 154 -11.13 15.86 -11.33
N SER A 155 -10.65 15.12 -12.34
CA SER A 155 -11.54 14.26 -13.15
C SER A 155 -12.24 13.15 -12.35
N THR A 156 -11.73 12.87 -11.14
CA THR A 156 -12.28 11.90 -10.21
C THR A 156 -12.64 12.53 -8.85
N VAL A 157 -12.96 13.83 -8.82
CA VAL A 157 -13.43 14.56 -7.62
C VAL A 157 -14.73 15.26 -7.96
N THR A 158 -15.74 14.50 -8.31
CA THR A 158 -17.00 15.06 -8.81
C THR A 158 -18.18 14.78 -7.89
N GLY A 159 -18.15 13.72 -7.13
CA GLY A 159 -19.25 13.35 -6.27
C GLY A 159 -18.81 13.14 -4.81
N SER A 160 -18.47 11.92 -4.44
CA SER A 160 -18.07 11.55 -3.08
C SER A 160 -16.89 10.57 -3.10
N ALA A 161 -15.94 10.78 -2.20
CA ALA A 161 -14.82 9.85 -1.99
C ALA A 161 -15.24 8.60 -1.17
N THR A 162 -16.32 8.68 -0.40
CA THR A 162 -16.68 7.66 0.60
C THR A 162 -18.06 7.04 0.38
N ALA A 163 -18.83 7.51 -0.60
CA ALA A 163 -20.18 7.02 -0.87
C ALA A 163 -20.50 7.02 -2.36
N ALA A 164 -21.37 6.10 -2.77
CA ALA A 164 -21.91 6.08 -4.12
C ALA A 164 -22.73 7.35 -4.40
N ASN A 165 -22.45 7.98 -5.54
CA ASN A 165 -23.09 9.21 -5.99
C ASN A 165 -23.14 9.20 -7.53
N SER A 166 -24.24 9.67 -8.13
CA SER A 166 -24.37 9.74 -9.59
C SER A 166 -23.32 10.65 -10.28
N ALA A 167 -22.75 11.61 -9.53
CA ALA A 167 -21.68 12.46 -10.00
C ALA A 167 -20.27 11.84 -9.83
N ASN A 168 -20.13 10.63 -9.25
CA ASN A 168 -18.84 9.97 -9.15
C ASN A 168 -18.31 9.58 -10.53
N THR A 169 -17.02 9.72 -10.71
CA THR A 169 -16.31 9.12 -11.83
C THR A 169 -16.01 7.67 -11.53
N LEU A 170 -16.45 6.76 -12.40
CA LEU A 170 -16.22 5.32 -12.24
C LEU A 170 -14.96 4.83 -12.93
N PHE A 171 -14.70 5.33 -14.16
CA PHE A 171 -13.57 4.89 -14.94
C PHE A 171 -12.88 6.02 -15.68
N VAL A 172 -11.53 6.04 -15.67
CA VAL A 172 -10.72 7.00 -16.41
C VAL A 172 -9.51 6.34 -17.04
N ILE A 173 -9.22 6.70 -18.29
CA ILE A 173 -7.92 6.46 -18.92
C ILE A 173 -7.21 7.81 -19.06
N GLY A 174 -6.18 8.03 -18.22
CA GLY A 174 -5.32 9.21 -18.34
C GLY A 174 -4.32 9.07 -19.48
N ASN A 175 -4.10 10.14 -20.24
CA ASN A 175 -3.13 10.20 -21.36
C ASN A 175 -2.37 11.51 -21.41
N GLY A 176 -2.37 12.28 -20.32
CA GLY A 176 -1.77 13.61 -20.26
C GLY A 176 -0.25 13.62 -20.15
N LEU A 177 0.35 14.78 -20.33
CA LEU A 177 1.75 15.04 -20.03
C LEU A 177 1.92 15.51 -18.57
N ILE A 178 3.16 15.56 -18.06
CA ILE A 178 3.42 15.96 -16.67
C ILE A 178 2.84 17.33 -16.33
N TRP A 179 2.92 18.26 -17.27
CA TRP A 179 2.46 19.66 -17.14
C TRP A 179 1.14 19.94 -17.82
N ASP A 180 0.64 19.00 -18.63
CA ASP A 180 -0.62 19.09 -19.37
C ASP A 180 -1.39 17.79 -19.19
N LYS A 181 -2.08 17.70 -18.06
CA LYS A 181 -2.85 16.52 -17.66
C LYS A 181 -4.13 16.39 -18.49
N SER A 182 -4.45 15.18 -18.92
CA SER A 182 -5.66 14.92 -19.70
C SER A 182 -6.20 13.51 -19.48
N ASP A 183 -7.47 13.34 -19.85
CA ASP A 183 -8.16 12.05 -19.88
C ASP A 183 -8.53 11.71 -21.32
N ALA A 184 -8.13 10.56 -21.82
CA ALA A 184 -8.57 10.06 -23.12
C ALA A 184 -10.01 9.56 -23.10
N PHE A 185 -10.40 8.98 -21.96
CA PHE A 185 -11.71 8.36 -21.77
C PHE A 185 -12.17 8.52 -20.32
N LYS A 186 -13.46 8.85 -20.11
CA LYS A 186 -14.06 8.96 -18.78
C LYS A 186 -15.49 8.45 -18.79
N VAL A 187 -15.87 7.67 -17.76
CA VAL A 187 -17.24 7.20 -17.50
C VAL A 187 -17.67 7.67 -16.12
N MET A 188 -18.86 8.25 -16.04
CA MET A 188 -19.51 8.70 -14.80
C MET A 188 -20.53 7.69 -14.29
N ALA A 189 -20.85 7.75 -13.01
CA ALA A 189 -21.84 6.86 -12.39
C ALA A 189 -23.28 7.10 -12.88
N ASN A 190 -23.56 8.26 -13.44
CA ASN A 190 -24.86 8.56 -14.11
C ASN A 190 -24.95 8.01 -15.53
N GLY A 191 -23.88 7.37 -16.05
CA GLY A 191 -23.81 6.83 -17.39
C GLY A 191 -23.17 7.75 -18.43
N ASP A 192 -22.90 9.02 -18.10
CA ASP A 192 -22.21 9.92 -19.03
C ASP A 192 -20.81 9.40 -19.36
N THR A 193 -20.49 9.41 -20.67
CA THR A 193 -19.18 8.99 -21.16
C THR A 193 -18.57 10.08 -22.01
N THR A 194 -17.28 10.37 -21.77
CA THR A 194 -16.51 11.36 -22.53
C THR A 194 -15.34 10.69 -23.21
N VAL A 195 -15.15 10.95 -24.51
CA VAL A 195 -13.96 10.62 -25.30
C VAL A 195 -13.33 11.97 -25.71
N SER A 196 -12.05 12.18 -25.42
CA SER A 196 -11.40 13.50 -25.62
C SER A 196 -11.11 13.84 -27.07
N ASN A 197 -11.04 12.84 -27.94
CA ASN A 197 -10.79 12.97 -29.37
C ASN A 197 -11.85 12.20 -30.16
N ASP A 198 -11.53 11.85 -31.40
CA ASP A 198 -12.45 11.14 -32.29
C ASP A 198 -12.78 9.74 -31.77
N LEU A 199 -14.06 9.38 -31.80
CA LEU A 199 -14.55 8.03 -31.59
C LEU A 199 -14.81 7.37 -32.96
N THR A 200 -14.02 6.35 -33.30
CA THR A 200 -14.27 5.54 -34.50
C THR A 200 -15.06 4.28 -34.12
N VAL A 201 -16.24 4.13 -34.65
CA VAL A 201 -17.10 2.94 -34.46
C VAL A 201 -17.12 2.13 -35.74
N GLY A 202 -16.66 0.86 -35.68
CA GLY A 202 -16.61 -0.04 -36.84
C GLY A 202 -17.95 -0.69 -37.22
N GLY A 203 -19.05 -0.29 -36.60
CA GLY A 203 -20.40 -0.81 -36.79
C GLY A 203 -21.45 0.26 -36.56
N ASP A 204 -22.72 -0.18 -36.36
CA ASP A 204 -23.85 0.74 -36.12
C ASP A 204 -23.76 1.42 -34.77
N ILE A 205 -24.06 2.72 -34.73
CA ILE A 205 -24.33 3.47 -33.49
C ILE A 205 -25.84 3.54 -33.33
N VAL A 206 -26.35 2.95 -32.25
CA VAL A 206 -27.75 3.07 -31.87
C VAL A 206 -27.89 4.18 -30.84
N VAL A 207 -28.61 5.24 -31.17
CA VAL A 207 -28.96 6.35 -30.28
C VAL A 207 -30.43 6.19 -29.91
N SER A 208 -30.72 5.96 -28.63
CA SER A 208 -32.08 5.82 -28.09
C SER A 208 -32.47 6.98 -27.20
#